data_a9a607192f80b7d25ef04e3a28dd177d
#
_entry.id   a9a607192f80b7d25ef04e3a28dd177d
#
_cell.length_a   1.000
_cell.length_b   1.000
_cell.length_c   1.000
_cell.angle_alpha   90.00
_cell.angle_beta   90.00
_cell.angle_gamma   90.00
#
_symmetry.space_group_name_H-M   'P 1'
#
loop_
_entity.id
_entity.type
_entity.pdbx_description
1 polymer ?
#
loop_
_entity_poly.entity_id
_entity_poly.type
_entity_poly.pdbx_seq_one_letter_code
_entity_poly.pdbx_strand_id
1 'polypeptide(L)'
;GGLSLLGGIILLSLAAHTFSIQTMIEKVSDIQNSPFFILAMVLVMIGAFTKSAQVPFYIWLPDAMEAPTPVSAYLHSATMVKAGLYLIARMTPIFAISEGWVWTITLVGLVTLFWASLNATKQQDLKGILAFSTVSQLGMIMSMLGIGAVSYHYNGTDSQVYVAGFIAAIFHLINHATFKGALFMITGGVDHSTGCLLYTSPSPRDQRG
;
A
#
# COMPACT_ATOMS: atom_id res chain seq x y z
N GLY A 1 10.63 -8.36 3.93
CA GLY A 1 9.24 -8.07 4.31
C GLY A 1 8.44 -9.28 4.76
N GLY A 2 8.46 -10.42 4.03
CA GLY A 2 7.69 -11.62 4.40
C GLY A 2 8.11 -12.23 5.72
N LEU A 3 9.40 -12.43 5.94
CA LEU A 3 9.94 -12.96 7.20
C LEU A 3 9.70 -12.00 8.37
N SER A 4 9.81 -10.69 8.13
CA SER A 4 9.50 -9.67 9.13
C SER A 4 8.03 -9.74 9.57
N LEU A 5 7.12 -9.84 8.61
CA LEU A 5 5.69 -10.01 8.89
C LEU A 5 5.41 -11.29 9.69
N LEU A 6 6.00 -12.41 9.27
CA LEU A 6 5.86 -13.68 9.99
C LEU A 6 6.33 -13.57 11.44
N GLY A 7 7.53 -12.98 11.66
CA GLY A 7 8.05 -12.73 13.00
C GLY A 7 7.12 -11.86 13.85
N GLY A 8 6.58 -10.78 13.28
CA GLY A 8 5.64 -9.90 13.95
C GLY A 8 4.33 -10.62 14.37
N ILE A 9 3.77 -11.45 13.48
CA ILE A 9 2.56 -12.23 13.77
C ILE A 9 2.84 -13.28 14.85
N ILE A 10 3.99 -13.96 14.83
CA ILE A 10 4.37 -14.94 15.87
C ILE A 10 4.48 -14.23 17.22
N LEU A 11 5.14 -13.08 17.31
CA LEU A 11 5.25 -12.33 18.56
C LEU A 11 3.88 -11.89 19.10
N LEU A 12 2.99 -11.44 18.22
CA LEU A 12 1.60 -11.12 18.61
C LEU A 12 0.85 -12.34 19.10
N SER A 13 1.00 -13.48 18.43
CA SER A 13 0.33 -14.71 18.84
C SER A 13 0.83 -15.23 20.18
N LEU A 14 2.12 -15.06 20.49
CA LEU A 14 2.69 -15.39 21.80
C LEU A 14 2.13 -14.49 22.90
N ALA A 15 1.96 -13.18 22.61
CA ALA A 15 1.40 -12.23 23.56
C ALA A 15 -0.11 -12.44 23.82
N ALA A 16 -0.87 -12.78 22.77
CA ALA A 16 -2.32 -12.96 22.83
C ALA A 16 -2.76 -14.40 23.10
N HIS A 17 -1.84 -15.37 23.04
CA HIS A 17 -2.11 -16.82 23.08
C HIS A 17 -3.14 -17.27 22.01
N THR A 18 -3.16 -16.63 20.85
CA THR A 18 -4.07 -16.93 19.74
C THR A 18 -3.53 -16.41 18.41
N PHE A 19 -3.97 -17.04 17.30
CA PHE A 19 -3.73 -16.53 15.94
C PHE A 19 -4.94 -15.79 15.35
N SER A 20 -6.06 -15.73 16.08
CA SER A 20 -7.25 -15.00 15.63
C SER A 20 -7.08 -13.50 15.85
N ILE A 21 -7.10 -12.72 14.76
CA ILE A 21 -7.04 -11.25 14.83
C ILE A 21 -8.20 -10.67 15.64
N GLN A 22 -9.39 -11.29 15.56
CA GLN A 22 -10.55 -10.82 16.31
C GLN A 22 -10.34 -10.96 17.82
N THR A 23 -9.83 -12.10 18.26
CA THR A 23 -9.50 -12.33 19.67
C THR A 23 -8.31 -11.45 20.12
N MET A 24 -7.37 -11.15 19.23
CA MET A 24 -6.29 -10.19 19.52
C MET A 24 -6.83 -8.78 19.77
N ILE A 25 -7.85 -8.35 19.02
CA ILE A 25 -8.51 -7.04 19.22
C ILE A 25 -9.22 -7.00 20.57
N GLU A 26 -9.83 -8.09 21.01
CA GLU A 26 -10.47 -8.19 22.33
C GLU A 26 -9.46 -8.18 23.50
N LYS A 27 -8.23 -8.68 23.25
CA LYS A 27 -7.14 -8.78 24.24
C LYS A 27 -6.05 -7.70 24.07
N VAL A 28 -6.39 -6.53 23.53
CA VAL A 28 -5.41 -5.46 23.25
C VAL A 28 -4.65 -5.06 24.52
N SER A 29 -5.28 -5.02 25.68
CA SER A 29 -4.64 -4.71 26.97
C SER A 29 -3.50 -5.66 27.34
N ASP A 30 -3.67 -6.95 27.08
CA ASP A 30 -2.67 -7.98 27.39
C ASP A 30 -1.49 -7.86 26.42
N ILE A 31 -1.79 -7.65 25.14
CA ILE A 31 -0.80 -7.48 24.07
C ILE A 31 0.03 -6.21 24.33
N GLN A 32 -0.59 -5.11 24.72
CA GLN A 32 0.06 -3.83 24.99
C GLN A 32 1.08 -3.91 26.14
N ASN A 33 0.77 -4.68 27.19
CA ASN A 33 1.66 -4.88 28.33
C ASN A 33 2.79 -5.88 28.06
N SER A 34 2.80 -6.54 26.91
CA SER A 34 3.85 -7.47 26.53
C SER A 34 5.15 -6.74 26.19
N PRO A 35 6.32 -7.24 26.62
CA PRO A 35 7.62 -6.68 26.26
C PRO A 35 7.90 -6.72 24.75
N PHE A 36 7.18 -7.54 24.01
CA PHE A 36 7.34 -7.71 22.56
C PHE A 36 6.42 -6.80 21.74
N PHE A 37 5.56 -5.98 22.37
CA PHE A 37 4.59 -5.14 21.68
C PHE A 37 5.21 -4.23 20.60
N ILE A 38 6.22 -3.45 20.99
CA ILE A 38 6.89 -2.51 20.08
C ILE A 38 7.62 -3.26 18.97
N LEU A 39 8.30 -4.36 19.29
CA LEU A 39 9.00 -5.16 18.30
C LEU A 39 8.04 -5.79 17.28
N ALA A 40 6.93 -6.35 17.75
CA ALA A 40 5.89 -6.92 16.89
C ALA A 40 5.28 -5.84 15.97
N MET A 41 4.98 -4.66 16.53
CA MET A 41 4.48 -3.50 15.79
C MET A 41 5.42 -3.11 14.65
N VAL A 42 6.71 -2.92 14.92
CA VAL A 42 7.72 -2.55 13.91
C VAL A 42 7.87 -3.63 12.83
N LEU A 43 7.89 -4.91 13.21
CA LEU A 43 8.01 -6.01 12.27
C LEU A 43 6.80 -6.11 11.34
N VAL A 44 5.58 -5.91 11.85
CA VAL A 44 4.35 -5.86 11.07
C VAL A 44 4.36 -4.67 10.11
N MET A 45 4.78 -3.48 10.58
CA MET A 45 4.92 -2.28 9.74
C MET A 45 5.88 -2.52 8.57
N ILE A 46 7.08 -3.02 8.83
CA ILE A 46 8.08 -3.32 7.78
C ILE A 46 7.50 -4.31 6.77
N GLY A 47 6.82 -5.35 7.23
CA GLY A 47 6.16 -6.32 6.38
C GLY A 47 5.08 -5.70 5.49
N ALA A 48 4.21 -4.88 6.07
CA ALA A 48 3.14 -4.19 5.36
C ALA A 48 3.68 -3.15 4.35
N PHE A 49 4.66 -2.34 4.75
CA PHE A 49 5.27 -1.33 3.87
C PHE A 49 6.01 -1.96 2.69
N THR A 50 6.70 -3.06 2.90
CA THR A 50 7.35 -3.81 1.80
C THR A 50 6.31 -4.33 0.82
N LYS A 51 5.20 -4.89 1.29
CA LYS A 51 4.13 -5.43 0.43
C LYS A 51 3.39 -4.33 -0.33
N SER A 52 3.15 -3.18 0.28
CA SER A 52 2.44 -2.05 -0.33
C SER A 52 3.35 -1.02 -0.98
N ALA A 53 4.61 -1.37 -1.23
CA ALA A 53 5.59 -0.52 -1.93
C ALA A 53 5.67 0.91 -1.35
N GLN A 54 5.65 1.04 -0.02
CA GLN A 54 5.84 2.33 0.64
C GLN A 54 7.31 2.72 0.69
N VAL A 55 7.61 4.01 0.72
CA VAL A 55 8.99 4.51 0.93
C VAL A 55 9.51 4.00 2.29
N PRO A 56 10.74 3.46 2.35
CA PRO A 56 11.76 3.32 1.29
C PRO A 56 11.67 2.03 0.46
N PHE A 57 10.70 1.15 0.70
CA PHE A 57 10.62 -0.21 0.16
C PHE A 57 9.92 -0.31 -1.21
N TYR A 58 9.79 0.75 -1.97
CA TYR A 58 9.03 0.81 -3.23
C TYR A 58 9.79 0.31 -4.47
N ILE A 59 11.11 0.19 -4.40
CA ILE A 59 12.01 -0.04 -5.55
C ILE A 59 11.63 -1.28 -6.37
N TRP A 60 11.19 -2.35 -5.71
CA TRP A 60 10.82 -3.59 -6.38
C TRP A 60 9.61 -3.45 -7.33
N LEU A 61 8.75 -2.44 -7.15
CA LEU A 61 7.54 -2.30 -7.94
C LEU A 61 7.81 -1.84 -9.38
N PRO A 62 8.63 -0.81 -9.65
CA PRO A 62 9.06 -0.47 -11.00
C PRO A 62 9.79 -1.63 -11.70
N ASP A 63 10.71 -2.32 -11.00
CA ASP A 63 11.47 -3.44 -11.57
C ASP A 63 10.55 -4.61 -11.96
N ALA A 64 9.48 -4.83 -11.23
CA ALA A 64 8.48 -5.85 -11.55
C ALA A 64 7.66 -5.56 -12.83
N MET A 65 7.78 -4.35 -13.40
CA MET A 65 7.10 -3.99 -14.66
C MET A 65 7.72 -4.61 -15.92
N GLU A 66 8.86 -5.27 -15.83
CA GLU A 66 9.44 -6.07 -16.93
C GLU A 66 8.54 -7.26 -17.31
N ALA A 67 7.67 -7.69 -16.38
CA ALA A 67 6.72 -8.77 -16.62
C ALA A 67 5.69 -8.42 -17.73
N PRO A 68 5.10 -9.45 -18.40
CA PRO A 68 4.03 -9.23 -19.36
C PRO A 68 2.88 -8.41 -18.79
N THR A 69 2.32 -7.50 -19.59
CA THR A 69 1.34 -6.51 -19.15
C THR A 69 0.10 -7.09 -18.44
N PRO A 70 -0.50 -8.22 -18.88
CA PRO A 70 -1.64 -8.81 -18.16
C PRO A 70 -1.30 -9.27 -16.74
N VAL A 71 -0.08 -9.79 -16.54
CA VAL A 71 0.41 -10.20 -15.21
C VAL A 71 0.62 -8.97 -14.33
N SER A 72 1.22 -7.92 -14.87
CA SER A 72 1.42 -6.64 -14.18
C SER A 72 0.08 -6.01 -13.80
N ALA A 73 -0.92 -6.05 -14.70
CA ALA A 73 -2.28 -5.57 -14.42
C ALA A 73 -2.89 -6.27 -13.20
N TYR A 74 -2.82 -7.59 -13.14
CA TYR A 74 -3.37 -8.36 -12.03
C TYR A 74 -2.63 -8.12 -10.70
N LEU A 75 -1.30 -8.26 -10.69
CA LEU A 75 -0.50 -8.19 -9.47
C LEU A 75 -0.44 -6.77 -8.87
N HIS A 76 -0.32 -5.75 -9.72
CA HIS A 76 -0.04 -4.39 -9.27
C HIS A 76 -1.29 -3.51 -9.16
N SER A 77 -2.39 -3.86 -9.87
CA SER A 77 -3.64 -3.10 -9.72
C SER A 77 -4.57 -3.72 -8.68
N ALA A 78 -4.74 -5.05 -8.66
CA ALA A 78 -5.82 -5.68 -7.92
C ALA A 78 -5.42 -6.33 -6.60
N THR A 79 -4.22 -6.95 -6.49
CA THR A 79 -3.98 -7.92 -5.42
C THR A 79 -2.79 -7.60 -4.51
N MET A 80 -1.57 -7.81 -4.99
CA MET A 80 -0.37 -7.91 -4.16
C MET A 80 -0.09 -6.64 -3.34
N VAL A 81 -0.12 -5.49 -3.98
CA VAL A 81 0.22 -4.20 -3.35
C VAL A 81 -0.83 -3.74 -2.31
N LYS A 82 -2.04 -4.24 -2.40
CA LYS A 82 -3.13 -3.90 -1.48
C LYS A 82 -3.14 -4.74 -0.21
N ALA A 83 -2.49 -5.89 -0.23
CA ALA A 83 -2.40 -6.77 0.94
C ALA A 83 -1.76 -6.06 2.15
N GLY A 84 -0.72 -5.24 1.92
CA GLY A 84 -0.09 -4.46 2.98
C GLY A 84 -1.01 -3.39 3.57
N LEU A 85 -1.76 -2.68 2.72
CA LEU A 85 -2.76 -1.69 3.17
C LEU A 85 -3.89 -2.34 3.96
N TYR A 86 -4.41 -3.47 3.49
CA TYR A 86 -5.40 -4.26 4.21
C TYR A 86 -4.89 -4.69 5.58
N LEU A 87 -3.63 -5.15 5.65
CA LEU A 87 -3.00 -5.55 6.90
C LEU A 87 -2.91 -4.36 7.87
N ILE A 88 -2.48 -3.19 7.43
CA ILE A 88 -2.45 -1.97 8.26
C ILE A 88 -3.85 -1.64 8.78
N ALA A 89 -4.87 -1.66 7.92
CA ALA A 89 -6.24 -1.40 8.33
C ALA A 89 -6.72 -2.39 9.40
N ARG A 90 -6.41 -3.68 9.25
CA ARG A 90 -6.81 -4.74 10.21
C ARG A 90 -6.06 -4.70 11.52
N MET A 91 -4.79 -4.25 11.51
CA MET A 91 -3.95 -4.18 12.71
C MET A 91 -4.07 -2.83 13.45
N THR A 92 -4.66 -1.82 12.83
CA THR A 92 -4.85 -0.51 13.48
C THR A 92 -5.59 -0.59 14.82
N PRO A 93 -6.68 -1.34 15.01
CA PRO A 93 -7.33 -1.43 16.32
C PRO A 93 -6.43 -1.97 17.44
N ILE A 94 -5.41 -2.78 17.10
CA ILE A 94 -4.44 -3.34 18.05
C ILE A 94 -3.34 -2.34 18.38
N PHE A 95 -2.81 -1.65 17.36
CA PHE A 95 -1.61 -0.82 17.49
C PHE A 95 -1.89 0.68 17.60
N ALA A 96 -3.12 1.17 17.34
CA ALA A 96 -3.46 2.58 17.37
C ALA A 96 -3.36 3.23 18.78
N ILE A 97 -3.20 2.43 19.82
CA ILE A 97 -2.82 2.90 21.17
C ILE A 97 -1.45 3.59 21.15
N SER A 98 -0.53 3.16 20.28
CA SER A 98 0.80 3.74 20.13
C SER A 98 0.78 4.93 19.17
N GLU A 99 1.21 6.10 19.64
CA GLU A 99 1.44 7.27 18.78
C GLU A 99 2.43 6.96 17.65
N GLY A 100 3.43 6.11 17.92
CA GLY A 100 4.40 5.67 16.92
C GLY A 100 3.74 4.99 15.73
N TRP A 101 2.70 4.17 15.94
CA TRP A 101 1.95 3.55 14.86
C TRP A 101 1.24 4.59 13.99
N VAL A 102 0.39 5.41 14.59
CA VAL A 102 -0.51 6.30 13.85
C VAL A 102 0.25 7.39 13.08
N TRP A 103 1.29 7.97 13.68
CA TRP A 103 2.10 8.97 13.00
C TRP A 103 3.01 8.35 11.93
N THR A 104 3.57 7.17 12.14
CA THR A 104 4.43 6.52 11.14
C THR A 104 3.64 6.18 9.89
N ILE A 105 2.46 5.56 9.99
CA ILE A 105 1.66 5.24 8.81
C ILE A 105 1.19 6.49 8.06
N THR A 106 0.84 7.55 8.78
CA THR A 106 0.43 8.83 8.18
C THR A 106 1.59 9.47 7.41
N LEU A 107 2.73 9.64 8.07
CA LEU A 107 3.90 10.29 7.47
C LEU A 107 4.49 9.48 6.33
N VAL A 108 4.65 8.16 6.48
CA VAL A 108 5.13 7.29 5.40
C VAL A 108 4.19 7.33 4.21
N GLY A 109 2.87 7.33 4.44
CA GLY A 109 1.88 7.47 3.37
C GLY A 109 2.03 8.79 2.61
N LEU A 110 2.14 9.92 3.30
CA LEU A 110 2.31 11.24 2.69
C LEU A 110 3.65 11.38 1.95
N VAL A 111 4.75 10.92 2.55
CA VAL A 111 6.07 10.91 1.89
C VAL A 111 6.04 10.05 0.64
N THR A 112 5.42 8.87 0.70
CA THR A 112 5.28 7.97 -0.45
C THR A 112 4.47 8.61 -1.57
N LEU A 113 3.32 9.21 -1.22
CA LEU A 113 2.47 9.94 -2.16
C LEU A 113 3.27 11.02 -2.92
N PHE A 114 3.96 11.88 -2.18
CA PHE A 114 4.71 13.00 -2.75
C PHE A 114 5.90 12.52 -3.59
N TRP A 115 6.74 11.64 -3.03
CA TRP A 115 7.93 11.11 -3.68
C TRP A 115 7.61 10.37 -4.97
N ALA A 116 6.60 9.50 -4.93
CA ALA A 116 6.22 8.71 -6.10
C ALA A 116 5.56 9.58 -7.18
N SER A 117 4.79 10.58 -6.83
CA SER A 117 4.23 11.54 -7.78
C SER A 117 5.33 12.30 -8.55
N LEU A 118 6.35 12.79 -7.84
CA LEU A 118 7.49 13.44 -8.47
C LEU A 118 8.28 12.52 -9.40
N ASN A 119 8.43 11.25 -9.02
CA ASN A 119 9.14 10.29 -9.87
C ASN A 119 8.28 9.84 -11.08
N ALA A 120 6.97 9.79 -10.95
CA ALA A 120 6.07 9.51 -12.07
C ALA A 120 6.21 10.53 -13.20
N THR A 121 6.36 11.83 -12.88
CA THR A 121 6.53 12.90 -13.88
C THR A 121 7.87 12.85 -14.63
N LYS A 122 8.86 12.13 -14.08
CA LYS A 122 10.19 11.99 -14.71
C LYS A 122 10.31 10.77 -15.61
N GLN A 123 9.32 9.89 -15.60
CA GLN A 123 9.36 8.66 -16.40
C GLN A 123 9.06 8.96 -17.87
N GLN A 124 9.78 8.30 -18.76
CA GLN A 124 9.57 8.37 -20.21
C GLN A 124 8.84 7.14 -20.75
N ASP A 125 8.77 6.07 -19.98
CA ASP A 125 8.12 4.82 -20.30
C ASP A 125 6.73 4.74 -19.66
N LEU A 126 5.71 4.30 -20.43
CA LEU A 126 4.32 4.19 -19.98
C LEU A 126 4.19 3.24 -18.78
N LYS A 127 4.90 2.10 -18.78
CA LYS A 127 4.87 1.17 -17.64
C LYS A 127 5.50 1.80 -16.40
N GLY A 128 6.59 2.56 -16.57
CA GLY A 128 7.23 3.32 -15.48
C GLY A 128 6.30 4.37 -14.88
N ILE A 129 5.60 5.16 -15.72
CA ILE A 129 4.58 6.13 -15.26
C ILE A 129 3.49 5.42 -14.47
N LEU A 130 2.98 4.29 -14.97
CA LEU A 130 1.95 3.51 -14.29
C LEU A 130 2.44 2.93 -12.97
N ALA A 131 3.70 2.47 -12.89
CA ALA A 131 4.29 1.96 -11.66
C ALA A 131 4.37 3.04 -10.59
N PHE A 132 5.02 4.16 -10.86
CA PHE A 132 5.18 5.24 -9.88
C PHE A 132 3.85 5.90 -9.51
N SER A 133 2.93 6.05 -10.46
CA SER A 133 1.59 6.52 -10.13
C SER A 133 0.80 5.52 -9.28
N THR A 134 1.07 4.20 -9.39
CA THR A 134 0.52 3.20 -8.47
C THR A 134 1.08 3.38 -7.06
N VAL A 135 2.41 3.53 -6.91
CA VAL A 135 3.05 3.79 -5.60
C VAL A 135 2.45 5.05 -4.96
N SER A 136 2.26 6.11 -5.74
CA SER A 136 1.64 7.36 -5.26
C SER A 136 0.22 7.13 -4.72
N GLN A 137 -0.62 6.41 -5.45
CA GLN A 137 -1.99 6.11 -5.02
C GLN A 137 -2.02 5.21 -3.77
N LEU A 138 -1.10 4.26 -3.66
CA LEU A 138 -0.96 3.44 -2.44
C LEU A 138 -0.54 4.29 -1.24
N GLY A 139 0.34 5.28 -1.45
CA GLY A 139 0.69 6.27 -0.42
C GLY A 139 -0.50 7.12 0.01
N MET A 140 -1.37 7.51 -0.93
CA MET A 140 -2.61 8.24 -0.63
C MET A 140 -3.57 7.39 0.22
N ILE A 141 -3.78 6.13 -0.13
CA ILE A 141 -4.63 5.23 0.67
C ILE A 141 -4.02 5.04 2.07
N MET A 142 -2.70 4.86 2.16
CA MET A 142 -2.01 4.73 3.45
C MET A 142 -2.20 5.97 4.31
N SER A 143 -2.11 7.18 3.75
CA SER A 143 -2.32 8.43 4.49
C SER A 143 -3.76 8.59 4.96
N MET A 144 -4.76 8.17 4.17
CA MET A 144 -6.17 8.15 4.59
C MET A 144 -6.39 7.22 5.78
N LEU A 145 -5.81 5.99 5.74
CA LEU A 145 -5.82 5.06 6.87
C LEU A 145 -5.12 5.66 8.09
N GLY A 146 -4.00 6.36 7.87
CA GLY A 146 -3.24 7.03 8.91
C GLY A 146 -4.03 8.14 9.60
N ILE A 147 -4.67 9.03 8.83
CA ILE A 147 -5.52 10.09 9.39
C ILE A 147 -6.69 9.49 10.19
N GLY A 148 -7.31 8.43 9.68
CA GLY A 148 -8.31 7.68 10.42
C GLY A 148 -7.75 7.11 11.73
N ALA A 149 -6.56 6.51 11.69
CA ALA A 149 -5.91 5.94 12.87
C ALA A 149 -5.52 7.00 13.91
N VAL A 150 -5.05 8.18 13.48
CA VAL A 150 -4.79 9.33 14.37
C VAL A 150 -6.08 9.75 15.07
N SER A 151 -7.17 9.87 14.33
CA SER A 151 -8.46 10.22 14.90
C SER A 151 -8.98 9.15 15.87
N TYR A 152 -8.78 7.88 15.57
CA TYR A 152 -9.09 6.77 16.48
C TYR A 152 -8.29 6.86 17.78
N HIS A 153 -6.99 7.17 17.70
CA HIS A 153 -6.11 7.28 18.85
C HIS A 153 -6.57 8.36 19.84
N TYR A 154 -6.94 9.56 19.33
CA TYR A 154 -7.29 10.69 20.18
C TYR A 154 -8.77 10.76 20.56
N ASN A 155 -9.68 10.27 19.74
CA ASN A 155 -11.13 10.44 19.90
C ASN A 155 -11.90 9.12 20.08
N GLY A 156 -11.21 7.96 20.01
CA GLY A 156 -11.84 6.64 20.14
C GLY A 156 -12.63 6.19 18.91
N THR A 157 -13.40 5.10 19.08
CA THR A 157 -14.17 4.44 18.02
C THR A 157 -15.32 5.27 17.45
N ASP A 158 -15.87 6.20 18.24
CA ASP A 158 -17.03 6.99 17.86
C ASP A 158 -16.68 8.21 16.97
N SER A 159 -15.40 8.38 16.65
CA SER A 159 -14.95 9.47 15.79
C SER A 159 -15.47 9.32 14.36
N GLN A 160 -16.23 10.29 13.88
CA GLN A 160 -16.67 10.35 12.49
C GLN A 160 -15.49 10.40 11.51
N VAL A 161 -14.38 11.05 11.88
CA VAL A 161 -13.17 11.14 11.05
C VAL A 161 -12.48 9.78 10.92
N TYR A 162 -12.48 8.95 11.97
CA TYR A 162 -12.01 7.58 11.90
C TYR A 162 -12.79 6.78 10.86
N VAL A 163 -14.11 6.76 10.98
CA VAL A 163 -15.01 6.03 10.07
C VAL A 163 -14.86 6.56 8.64
N ALA A 164 -14.89 7.88 8.45
CA ALA A 164 -14.76 8.51 7.15
C ALA A 164 -13.40 8.20 6.49
N GLY A 165 -12.31 8.25 7.24
CA GLY A 165 -10.96 7.94 6.75
C GLY A 165 -10.83 6.50 6.25
N PHE A 166 -11.37 5.54 7.01
CA PHE A 166 -11.37 4.12 6.62
C PHE A 166 -12.28 3.85 5.42
N ILE A 167 -13.50 4.41 5.40
CA ILE A 167 -14.42 4.29 4.26
C ILE A 167 -13.79 4.88 2.99
N ALA A 168 -13.21 6.08 3.08
CA ALA A 168 -12.53 6.72 1.97
C ALA A 168 -11.36 5.89 1.44
N ALA A 169 -10.55 5.33 2.33
CA ALA A 169 -9.42 4.47 1.98
C ALA A 169 -9.88 3.20 1.26
N ILE A 170 -10.91 2.51 1.77
CA ILE A 170 -11.44 1.29 1.16
C ILE A 170 -12.09 1.60 -0.20
N PHE A 171 -12.90 2.66 -0.26
CA PHE A 171 -13.54 3.08 -1.51
C PHE A 171 -12.51 3.43 -2.57
N HIS A 172 -11.48 4.21 -2.20
CA HIS A 172 -10.41 4.55 -3.12
C HIS A 172 -9.57 3.33 -3.53
N LEU A 173 -9.37 2.36 -2.65
CA LEU A 173 -8.69 1.11 -2.94
C LEU A 173 -9.42 0.31 -4.04
N ILE A 174 -10.75 0.23 -3.99
CA ILE A 174 -11.58 -0.42 -5.01
C ILE A 174 -11.52 0.36 -6.33
N ASN A 175 -11.72 1.67 -6.27
CA ASN A 175 -11.64 2.55 -7.43
C ASN A 175 -10.27 2.46 -8.12
N HIS A 176 -9.18 2.54 -7.34
CA HIS A 176 -7.82 2.37 -7.85
C HIS A 176 -7.62 1.01 -8.55
N ALA A 177 -8.19 -0.09 -8.03
CA ALA A 177 -8.12 -1.39 -8.69
C ALA A 177 -8.68 -1.35 -10.10
N THR A 178 -9.87 -0.73 -10.23
CA THR A 178 -10.62 -0.68 -11.47
C THR A 178 -9.89 0.16 -12.53
N PHE A 179 -9.58 1.43 -12.21
CA PHE A 179 -8.98 2.30 -13.22
C PHE A 179 -7.53 1.91 -13.57
N LYS A 180 -6.75 1.41 -12.61
CA LYS A 180 -5.39 0.93 -12.89
C LYS A 180 -5.38 -0.35 -13.70
N GLY A 181 -6.30 -1.27 -13.43
CA GLY A 181 -6.48 -2.45 -14.27
C GLY A 181 -6.75 -2.07 -15.73
N ALA A 182 -7.68 -1.14 -15.95
CA ALA A 182 -7.99 -0.64 -17.29
C ALA A 182 -6.78 0.02 -17.96
N LEU A 183 -6.04 0.89 -17.25
CA LEU A 183 -4.85 1.55 -17.80
C LEU A 183 -3.75 0.55 -18.19
N PHE A 184 -3.49 -0.48 -17.38
CA PHE A 184 -2.53 -1.52 -17.73
C PHE A 184 -2.99 -2.33 -18.96
N MET A 185 -4.27 -2.64 -19.09
CA MET A 185 -4.79 -3.35 -20.26
C MET A 185 -4.65 -2.51 -21.53
N ILE A 186 -4.94 -1.20 -21.48
CA ILE A 186 -4.73 -0.28 -22.60
C ILE A 186 -3.24 -0.21 -22.97
N THR A 187 -2.34 -0.08 -21.97
CA THR A 187 -0.89 -0.06 -22.20
C THR A 187 -0.42 -1.36 -22.85
N GLY A 188 -0.99 -2.51 -22.46
CA GLY A 188 -0.71 -3.79 -23.12
C GLY A 188 -1.17 -3.84 -24.57
N GLY A 189 -2.32 -3.24 -24.89
CA GLY A 189 -2.80 -3.10 -26.27
C GLY A 189 -1.88 -2.22 -27.12
N VAL A 190 -1.39 -1.11 -26.56
CA VAL A 190 -0.40 -0.23 -27.22
C VAL A 190 0.91 -0.98 -27.47
N ASP A 191 1.44 -1.67 -26.44
CA ASP A 191 2.68 -2.46 -26.55
C ASP A 191 2.58 -3.51 -27.68
N HIS A 192 1.47 -4.23 -27.74
CA HIS A 192 1.23 -5.25 -28.76
C HIS A 192 1.09 -4.67 -30.17
N SER A 193 0.48 -3.49 -30.30
CA SER A 193 0.20 -2.88 -31.61
C SER A 193 1.36 -2.07 -32.18
N THR A 194 2.17 -1.44 -31.32
CA THR A 194 3.25 -0.54 -31.75
C THR A 194 4.64 -1.09 -31.48
N GLY A 195 4.78 -2.09 -30.62
CA GLY A 195 6.08 -2.60 -30.13
C GLY A 195 6.89 -1.56 -29.36
N CYS A 196 6.29 -0.44 -28.95
CA CYS A 196 6.96 0.67 -28.27
C CYS A 196 6.11 1.23 -27.13
N LEU A 197 6.72 1.36 -25.96
CA LEU A 197 6.09 1.92 -24.77
C LEU A 197 6.63 3.31 -24.37
N LEU A 198 7.52 3.88 -25.19
CA LEU A 198 8.05 5.22 -24.93
C LEU A 198 6.95 6.26 -25.14
N TYR A 199 6.90 7.26 -24.27
CA TYR A 199 5.96 8.39 -24.36
C TYR A 199 6.08 9.17 -25.67
N THR A 200 7.26 9.15 -26.27
CA THR A 200 7.59 9.77 -27.56
C THR A 200 7.65 8.76 -28.70
N SER A 201 6.91 7.63 -28.61
CA SER A 201 6.91 6.67 -29.71
C SER A 201 6.43 7.35 -31.00
N PRO A 202 7.13 7.12 -32.15
CA PRO A 202 6.73 7.74 -33.40
C PRO A 202 5.31 7.34 -33.76
N SER A 203 4.51 8.30 -34.15
CA SER A 203 3.17 8.08 -34.66
C SER A 203 3.22 7.14 -35.86
N PRO A 204 2.19 6.30 -36.15
CA PRO A 204 2.11 5.55 -37.36
C PRO A 204 2.22 6.37 -38.65
N ARG A 205 2.06 7.71 -38.54
CA ARG A 205 2.30 8.65 -39.65
C ARG A 205 3.80 8.89 -39.88
N ASP A 206 4.62 8.83 -38.82
CA ASP A 206 6.07 9.08 -38.91
C ASP A 206 6.84 7.85 -39.43
N GLN A 207 6.20 6.68 -39.49
CA GLN A 207 6.76 5.45 -40.01
C GLN A 207 6.52 5.26 -41.53
N ARG A 208 5.84 6.21 -42.17
CA ARG A 208 5.51 6.15 -43.61
C ARG A 208 6.37 7.11 -44.48
N GLY A 209 7.55 7.53 -43.94
CA GLY A 209 8.53 8.31 -44.67
C GLY A 209 9.60 7.47 -45.36
#